data_6da79b7c709dacbadbcfd85ff074b3b5
#
_entry.id   6da79b7c709dacbadbcfd85ff074b3b5
#
_cell.length_a   1.000
_cell.length_b   1.000
_cell.length_c   1.000
_cell.angle_alpha   90.00
_cell.angle_beta   90.00
_cell.angle_gamma   90.00
#
_symmetry.space_group_name_H-M   'P 1'
#
loop_
_entity.id
_entity.type
_entity.pdbx_description
1 polymer ?
#
loop_
_entity_poly.entity_id
_entity_poly.type
_entity_poly.pdbx_seq_one_letter_code
_entity_poly.pdbx_strand_id
1 'polypeptide(L)' 'MNNFTFEETNLLCIYNTGSRTGLSDALTEMRGELSTDEAELRKLTDSAMEKLQAMSDAEFAELELYPDFET' A
#
# COMPACT_ATOMS: atom_id res chain seq x y z
N MET A 1 0.85 -12.15 10.58
CA MET A 1 2.16 -11.83 10.01
C MET A 1 1.99 -11.03 8.74
N ASN A 2 2.75 -10.00 8.63
CA ASN A 2 2.68 -9.09 7.51
C ASN A 2 3.50 -9.61 6.33
N ASN A 3 2.87 -9.72 5.15
CA ASN A 3 3.54 -10.24 3.96
C ASN A 3 4.14 -9.14 3.09
N PHE A 4 4.02 -7.90 3.51
CA PHE A 4 4.51 -6.80 2.70
C PHE A 4 6.01 -6.66 2.84
N THR A 5 6.66 -6.32 1.72
CA THR A 5 8.07 -5.98 1.78
C THR A 5 8.23 -4.60 2.39
N PHE A 6 9.48 -4.25 2.69
CA PHE A 6 9.77 -2.94 3.26
C PHE A 6 9.30 -1.83 2.31
N GLU A 7 9.54 -2.00 1.02
CA GLU A 7 9.13 -1.00 0.04
C GLU A 7 7.63 -0.91 -0.06
N GLU A 8 6.94 -2.06 -0.01
CA GLU A 8 5.49 -2.04 -0.04
C GLU A 8 4.92 -1.36 1.20
N THR A 9 5.52 -1.63 2.35
CA THR A 9 5.06 -1.02 3.58
C THR A 9 5.23 0.50 3.52
N ASN A 10 6.34 0.97 3.00
CA ASN A 10 6.55 2.40 2.84
C ASN A 10 5.50 3.01 1.93
N LEU A 11 5.20 2.33 0.82
CA LEU A 11 4.19 2.82 -0.10
C LEU A 11 2.84 2.93 0.58
N LEU A 12 2.47 1.91 1.34
CA LEU A 12 1.20 1.91 2.04
C LEU A 12 1.13 3.04 3.06
N CYS A 13 2.24 3.30 3.77
CA CYS A 13 2.26 4.37 4.75
C CYS A 13 2.02 5.73 4.11
N ILE A 14 2.60 5.94 2.92
CA ILE A 14 2.48 7.21 2.23
C ILE A 14 1.03 7.49 1.85
N TYR A 15 0.31 6.46 1.42
CA TYR A 15 -1.04 6.63 0.92
C TYR A 15 -2.12 6.22 1.89
N ASN A 16 -1.76 5.89 3.12
CA ASN A 16 -2.71 5.40 4.11
C ASN A 16 -3.75 6.48 4.42
N THR A 17 -5.02 6.11 4.27
CA THR A 17 -6.13 7.01 4.57
C THR A 17 -6.89 6.56 5.81
N GLY A 18 -6.42 5.53 6.49
CA GLY A 18 -7.06 5.05 7.69
C GLY A 18 -7.95 3.83 7.49
N SER A 19 -8.18 3.42 6.24
CA SER A 19 -8.97 2.23 5.97
C SER A 19 -8.38 1.47 4.80
N ARG A 20 -8.69 0.18 4.76
CA ARG A 20 -8.18 -0.66 3.68
C ARG A 20 -8.76 -0.24 2.34
N THR A 21 -10.06 0.04 2.31
CA THR A 21 -10.72 0.46 1.08
C THR A 21 -10.16 1.79 0.60
N GLY A 22 -10.01 2.75 1.51
CA GLY A 22 -9.48 4.05 1.14
C GLY A 22 -8.06 3.97 0.62
N LEU A 23 -7.24 3.14 1.26
CA LEU A 23 -5.87 2.95 0.81
C LEU A 23 -5.84 2.32 -0.58
N SER A 24 -6.67 1.32 -0.80
CA SER A 24 -6.74 0.65 -2.10
C SER A 24 -7.17 1.65 -3.18
N ASP A 25 -8.14 2.50 -2.88
CA ASP A 25 -8.60 3.50 -3.85
C ASP A 25 -7.49 4.49 -4.15
N ALA A 26 -6.76 4.93 -3.12
CA ALA A 26 -5.67 5.87 -3.32
C ALA A 26 -4.59 5.28 -4.20
N LEU A 27 -4.25 4.02 -3.97
CA LEU A 27 -3.24 3.36 -4.78
C LEU A 27 -3.72 3.17 -6.22
N THR A 28 -5.01 2.87 -6.39
CA THR A 28 -5.56 2.71 -7.73
C THR A 28 -5.44 4.01 -8.52
N GLU A 29 -5.76 5.13 -7.89
CA GLU A 29 -5.65 6.42 -8.56
C GLU A 29 -4.22 6.75 -8.90
N MET A 30 -3.31 6.51 -7.96
CA MET A 30 -1.91 6.79 -8.19
C MET A 30 -1.39 5.92 -9.33
N ARG A 31 -1.77 4.65 -9.34
CA ARG A 31 -1.31 3.73 -10.38
C ARG A 31 -1.76 4.19 -11.76
N GLY A 32 -2.97 4.74 -11.86
CA GLY A 32 -3.48 5.21 -13.13
C GLY A 32 -2.72 6.40 -13.70
N GLU A 33 -1.96 7.09 -12.85
CA GLU A 33 -1.18 8.24 -13.29
C GLU A 33 0.28 7.91 -13.56
N LEU A 34 0.67 6.67 -13.35
CA LEU A 34 2.06 6.29 -13.59
C LEU A 34 2.33 6.20 -15.08
N SER A 35 3.48 6.71 -15.48
CA SER A 35 3.90 6.60 -16.87
C SER A 35 4.56 5.25 -17.11
N THR A 36 4.83 4.97 -18.40
CA THR A 36 5.51 3.71 -18.73
C THR A 36 6.91 3.64 -18.14
N ASP A 37 7.52 4.79 -17.88
CA ASP A 37 8.85 4.82 -17.28
C ASP A 37 8.85 4.37 -15.84
N GLU A 38 7.67 4.29 -15.22
CA GLU A 38 7.55 3.94 -13.82
C GLU A 38 7.06 2.53 -13.64
N ALA A 39 7.52 1.62 -14.48
CA ALA A 39 7.06 0.24 -14.47
C ALA A 39 7.35 -0.44 -13.13
N GLU A 40 8.50 -0.13 -12.51
CA GLU A 40 8.82 -0.76 -11.23
C GLU A 40 7.87 -0.30 -10.14
N LEU A 41 7.55 0.98 -10.12
CA LEU A 41 6.60 1.48 -9.14
C LEU A 41 5.22 0.88 -9.38
N ARG A 42 4.86 0.71 -10.65
CA ARG A 42 3.58 0.08 -10.98
C ARG A 42 3.54 -1.35 -10.46
N LYS A 43 4.61 -2.10 -10.65
CA LYS A 43 4.66 -3.47 -10.15
C LYS A 43 4.57 -3.51 -8.64
N LEU A 44 5.27 -2.61 -7.98
CA LEU A 44 5.22 -2.53 -6.53
C LEU A 44 3.79 -2.22 -6.07
N THR A 45 3.15 -1.28 -6.73
CA THR A 45 1.77 -0.91 -6.40
C THR A 45 0.83 -2.09 -6.62
N ASP A 46 0.97 -2.78 -7.75
CA ASP A 46 0.12 -3.93 -8.05
C ASP A 46 0.29 -5.01 -6.99
N SER A 47 1.52 -5.28 -6.60
CA SER A 47 1.79 -6.30 -5.60
C SER A 47 1.17 -5.92 -4.26
N ALA A 48 1.32 -4.66 -3.86
CA ALA A 48 0.75 -4.20 -2.60
C ALA A 48 -0.77 -4.27 -2.63
N MET A 49 -1.37 -3.86 -3.74
CA MET A 49 -2.83 -3.90 -3.86
C MET A 49 -3.36 -5.31 -3.82
N GLU A 50 -2.65 -6.22 -4.47
CA GLU A 50 -3.07 -7.62 -4.47
C GLU A 50 -3.07 -8.18 -3.05
N LYS A 51 -2.05 -7.85 -2.28
CA LYS A 51 -1.98 -8.31 -0.90
C LYS A 51 -3.04 -7.66 -0.04
N LEU A 52 -3.35 -6.40 -0.30
CA LEU A 52 -4.42 -5.72 0.42
C LEU A 52 -5.75 -6.41 0.17
N GLN A 53 -6.00 -6.81 -1.07
CA GLN A 53 -7.27 -7.45 -1.39
C GLN A 53 -7.38 -8.84 -0.79
N ALA A 54 -6.25 -9.47 -0.54
CA ALA A 54 -6.24 -10.82 0.01
C ALA A 54 -6.44 -10.83 1.52
N MET A 55 -6.29 -9.69 2.18
CA MET A 55 -6.42 -9.64 3.63
C MET A 55 -7.77 -9.09 4.03
N SER A 56 -8.18 -9.39 5.26
CA SER A 56 -9.42 -8.87 5.79
C SER A 56 -9.20 -7.50 6.42
N ASP A 57 -10.29 -6.81 6.74
CA ASP A 57 -10.20 -5.54 7.42
C ASP A 57 -9.56 -5.70 8.79
N ALA A 58 -9.83 -6.81 9.45
CA ALA A 58 -9.23 -7.07 10.75
C ALA A 58 -7.72 -7.21 10.62
N GLU A 59 -7.28 -7.89 9.58
CA GLU A 59 -5.84 -8.03 9.36
C GLU A 59 -5.20 -6.70 9.02
N PHE A 60 -5.90 -5.90 8.24
CA PHE A 60 -5.38 -4.58 7.91
C PHE A 60 -5.26 -3.71 9.17
N ALA A 61 -6.21 -3.83 10.07
CA ALA A 61 -6.18 -3.04 11.30
C ALA A 61 -4.97 -3.36 12.16
N GLU A 62 -4.42 -4.58 12.00
CA GLU A 62 -3.25 -4.97 12.76
C GLU A 62 -1.96 -4.47 12.14
N LEU A 63 -2.01 -3.95 10.92
CA LEU A 63 -0.83 -3.37 10.31
C LEU A 63 -0.56 -2.01 10.94
N GLU A 64 0.69 -1.76 11.26
CA GLU A 64 1.06 -0.47 11.81
C GLU A 64 1.65 0.38 10.71
N LEU A 65 0.77 1.03 9.97
CA LEU A 65 1.17 1.81 8.81
C LEU A 65 1.38 3.27 9.19
N TYR A 66 2.11 3.49 10.26
CA TYR A 66 2.42 4.84 10.69
C TYR A 66 3.79 5.22 10.19
N PRO A 67 3.96 6.46 9.72
CA PRO A 67 5.30 6.92 9.39
C PRO A 67 6.16 6.83 10.65
N ASP A 68 7.34 6.31 10.50
CA ASP A 68 8.21 6.14 11.63
C ASP A 68 9.06 7.37 11.79
N PHE A 69 8.56 8.30 12.53
CA PHE A 69 9.30 9.48 12.76
C PHE A 69 10.08 9.43 14.01
N GLU A 70 10.08 8.43 14.69
CA GLU A 70 10.60 8.42 15.80
C GLU A 70 11.61 8.65 16.00
N THR A 71 11.65 9.14 16.26
CA THR A 71 12.65 9.33 16.30
C THR A 71 12.93 9.10 17.23
#